data_5947c56673d89469ae8dc91c93b24af5
#
_entry.id   5947c56673d89469ae8dc91c93b24af5
#
_cell.length_a   1.000
_cell.length_b   1.000
_cell.length_c   1.000
_cell.angle_alpha   90.00
_cell.angle_beta   90.00
_cell.angle_gamma   90.00
#
_symmetry.space_group_name_H-M   'P 1'
#
loop_
_entity.id
_entity.type
_entity.pdbx_description
1 polymer ?
#
loop_
_entity_poly.entity_id
_entity_poly.type
_entity_poly.pdbx_seq_one_letter_code
_entity_poly.pdbx_strand_id
1 'polypeptide(L)'
;MYGGHMFIKEVRPRSQYDFPRQFDMTSTVKRRRLLLLIAASSPLLLSGCAGLWGATGSGAAPVSGTRRSALPPARLEATEKGFAEPALHAFSLVGIPYRWGGNTPAGGFDCSGLVVYVMRRATGKTLPRTVEKMWSAGREVPAEDRLPGDLVFFNTTGKEYSHVGIYIGQNRFVHAPTEGGTVRLESLVSSYWGPRITGFRRIHG
;
A
#
# COMPACT_ATOMS: atom_id res chain seq x y z
N MET A 1 24.56 -24.05 -53.48
CA MET A 1 24.37 -22.60 -53.14
C MET A 1 22.96 -22.42 -52.64
N TYR A 2 22.75 -22.46 -51.36
CA TYR A 2 21.47 -22.03 -50.72
C TYR A 2 21.84 -21.20 -49.51
N GLY A 3 21.69 -19.88 -49.64
CA GLY A 3 21.89 -18.94 -48.58
C GLY A 3 20.54 -18.75 -47.82
N GLY A 4 20.43 -19.32 -46.62
CA GLY A 4 19.33 -19.09 -45.72
C GLY A 4 19.62 -17.86 -44.82
N HIS A 5 18.99 -16.74 -45.12
CA HIS A 5 18.98 -15.59 -44.22
C HIS A 5 18.07 -15.90 -43.03
N MET A 6 18.69 -16.13 -41.89
CA MET A 6 17.99 -16.28 -40.63
C MET A 6 17.63 -14.88 -40.12
N PHE A 7 16.37 -14.49 -40.25
CA PHE A 7 15.79 -13.27 -39.64
C PHE A 7 15.80 -13.44 -38.12
N ILE A 8 16.75 -12.82 -37.46
CA ILE A 8 16.72 -12.67 -36.00
C ILE A 8 15.67 -11.60 -35.70
N LYS A 9 14.55 -12.04 -35.19
CA LYS A 9 13.45 -11.17 -34.71
C LYS A 9 13.94 -10.50 -33.44
N GLU A 10 14.34 -9.24 -33.55
CA GLU A 10 14.73 -8.39 -32.43
C GLU A 10 13.54 -8.22 -31.50
N VAL A 11 13.55 -8.92 -30.36
CA VAL A 11 12.56 -8.78 -29.30
C VAL A 11 12.92 -7.50 -28.54
N ARG A 12 12.24 -6.41 -28.84
CA ARG A 12 12.33 -5.18 -28.06
C ARG A 12 11.81 -5.46 -26.65
N PRO A 13 12.58 -5.11 -25.59
CA PRO A 13 12.05 -5.17 -24.24
C PRO A 13 10.91 -4.16 -24.12
N ARG A 14 9.70 -4.62 -23.83
CA ARG A 14 8.58 -3.78 -23.48
C ARG A 14 8.84 -3.20 -22.10
N SER A 15 9.38 -1.98 -22.05
CA SER A 15 9.24 -1.13 -20.87
C SER A 15 7.77 -0.68 -20.82
N GLN A 16 6.94 -1.44 -20.09
CA GLN A 16 5.49 -1.26 -20.06
C GLN A 16 5.04 -0.36 -18.91
N TYR A 17 5.96 0.35 -18.28
CA TYR A 17 5.63 1.29 -17.22
C TYR A 17 5.97 2.72 -17.66
N ASP A 18 5.15 3.24 -18.59
CA ASP A 18 5.06 4.69 -18.78
C ASP A 18 4.41 5.29 -17.53
N PHE A 19 5.25 5.69 -16.59
CA PHE A 19 4.80 6.56 -15.50
C PHE A 19 4.36 7.89 -16.14
N PRO A 20 3.14 8.36 -15.89
CA PRO A 20 2.74 9.68 -16.34
C PRO A 20 3.73 10.70 -15.75
N ARG A 21 4.50 11.34 -16.62
CA ARG A 21 5.31 12.51 -16.27
C ARG A 21 4.34 13.62 -15.88
N GLN A 22 4.55 14.13 -14.69
CA GLN A 22 3.90 15.31 -14.14
C GLN A 22 2.54 15.06 -13.46
N PHE A 23 2.60 14.77 -12.18
CA PHE A 23 1.67 15.38 -11.25
C PHE A 23 2.12 16.84 -11.10
N ASP A 24 1.45 17.74 -11.82
CA ASP A 24 1.57 19.18 -11.67
C ASP A 24 1.12 19.55 -10.24
N MET A 25 2.07 19.88 -9.36
CA MET A 25 1.81 20.30 -7.99
C MET A 25 1.32 21.76 -7.90
N THR A 26 0.73 22.29 -8.98
CA THR A 26 0.12 23.63 -8.99
C THR A 26 -1.40 23.62 -8.95
N SER A 27 -2.05 22.63 -8.31
CA SER A 27 -3.44 22.81 -7.96
C SER A 27 -3.55 23.73 -6.74
N THR A 28 -3.64 24.98 -7.07
CA THR A 28 -4.06 26.14 -6.28
C THR A 28 -5.04 25.73 -5.17
N VAL A 29 -4.51 25.64 -3.94
CA VAL A 29 -5.35 25.66 -2.75
C VAL A 29 -5.98 27.05 -2.70
N LYS A 30 -7.17 27.22 -3.25
CA LYS A 30 -8.03 28.37 -3.02
C LYS A 30 -8.30 28.44 -1.51
N ARG A 31 -7.49 29.23 -0.82
CA ARG A 31 -7.77 29.66 0.55
C ARG A 31 -9.06 30.45 0.52
N ARG A 32 -10.18 29.79 0.81
CA ARG A 32 -11.41 30.48 1.19
C ARG A 32 -11.11 31.12 2.53
N ARG A 33 -10.83 32.44 2.47
CA ARG A 33 -10.87 33.31 3.64
C ARG A 33 -12.31 33.30 4.15
N LEU A 34 -12.55 32.56 5.22
CA LEU A 34 -13.78 32.66 5.99
C LEU A 34 -13.63 33.91 6.87
N LEU A 35 -14.25 35.00 6.43
CA LEU A 35 -14.43 36.21 7.22
C LEU A 35 -15.38 35.88 8.38
N LEU A 36 -14.83 35.76 9.57
CA LEU A 36 -15.60 35.77 10.83
C LEU A 36 -16.06 37.20 11.08
N LEU A 37 -17.33 37.49 10.78
CA LEU A 37 -18.03 38.64 11.31
C LEU A 37 -18.50 38.32 12.74
N ILE A 38 -17.80 38.89 13.69
CA ILE A 38 -18.20 38.96 15.08
C ILE A 38 -19.25 40.06 15.19
N ALA A 39 -20.49 39.69 15.39
CA ALA A 39 -21.54 40.62 15.84
C ALA A 39 -21.89 40.25 17.28
N ALA A 40 -21.45 41.12 18.16
CA ALA A 40 -21.84 41.14 19.56
C ALA A 40 -23.23 41.84 19.69
N SER A 41 -24.15 41.26 20.45
CA SER A 41 -25.10 42.04 21.26
C SER A 41 -25.83 41.13 22.24
N SER A 42 -25.85 41.61 23.42
CA SER A 42 -26.25 41.07 24.73
C SER A 42 -27.76 41.05 24.98
N PRO A 43 -28.19 40.83 26.24
CA PRO A 43 -29.23 39.86 26.61
C PRO A 43 -30.51 40.54 27.02
N LEU A 44 -31.59 39.80 27.14
CA LEU A 44 -32.74 40.18 27.99
C LEU A 44 -33.45 38.95 28.54
N LEU A 45 -33.53 38.97 29.82
CA LEU A 45 -34.32 38.16 30.74
C LEU A 45 -35.80 38.16 30.36
N LEU A 46 -36.51 37.08 30.57
CA LEU A 46 -37.78 37.09 31.28
C LEU A 46 -38.30 35.68 31.61
N SER A 47 -38.62 35.54 32.86
CA SER A 47 -39.37 34.51 33.59
C SER A 47 -40.68 34.09 32.93
N GLY A 48 -41.12 32.87 33.24
CA GLY A 48 -42.54 32.59 33.16
C GLY A 48 -42.95 31.12 33.15
N CYS A 49 -43.26 30.59 34.33
CA CYS A 49 -44.37 29.70 34.73
C CYS A 49 -44.67 28.40 33.96
N ALA A 50 -44.64 27.41 34.75
CA ALA A 50 -45.41 26.16 34.83
C ALA A 50 -46.69 26.01 33.99
N GLY A 51 -46.85 24.82 33.42
CA GLY A 51 -48.10 24.32 32.85
C GLY A 51 -48.05 22.80 32.70
N LEU A 52 -48.53 22.07 33.71
CA LEU A 52 -48.96 20.67 33.61
C LEU A 52 -50.18 20.57 32.68
N TRP A 53 -50.26 19.54 31.90
CA TRP A 53 -51.42 18.72 31.44
C TRP A 53 -51.00 18.02 30.16
N GLY A 54 -50.99 16.73 30.03
CA GLY A 54 -52.11 15.82 30.23
C GLY A 54 -52.44 15.16 28.91
N ALA A 55 -52.03 13.95 28.77
CA ALA A 55 -52.65 12.79 28.09
C ALA A 55 -53.11 12.84 26.61
N THR A 56 -52.84 11.72 26.03
CA THR A 56 -53.60 10.94 25.02
C THR A 56 -53.25 11.14 23.54
N GLY A 57 -52.70 10.12 23.00
CA GLY A 57 -53.36 9.41 21.92
C GLY A 57 -52.79 9.53 20.52
N SER A 58 -52.51 8.41 20.01
CA SER A 58 -52.65 8.00 18.60
C SER A 58 -51.47 8.12 17.66
N GLY A 59 -50.87 6.97 17.39
CA GLY A 59 -50.78 6.46 16.03
C GLY A 59 -49.87 7.19 15.05
N ALA A 60 -48.57 7.02 15.16
CA ALA A 60 -47.72 7.20 14.02
C ALA A 60 -47.23 5.83 13.54
N ALA A 61 -47.63 5.48 12.30
CA ALA A 61 -47.23 4.28 11.62
C ALA A 61 -45.69 4.24 11.45
N PRO A 62 -45.05 3.06 11.52
CA PRO A 62 -43.61 2.96 11.28
C PRO A 62 -43.35 3.23 9.80
N VAL A 63 -42.62 4.29 9.53
CA VAL A 63 -42.02 4.55 8.21
C VAL A 63 -41.07 3.37 7.93
N SER A 64 -41.43 2.57 6.93
CA SER A 64 -40.63 1.51 6.41
C SER A 64 -39.28 2.07 5.93
N GLY A 65 -38.31 2.08 6.84
CA GLY A 65 -36.93 2.44 6.52
C GLY A 65 -36.35 1.41 5.59
N THR A 66 -36.06 1.84 4.37
CA THR A 66 -35.29 1.12 3.38
C THR A 66 -34.03 0.54 4.05
N ARG A 67 -33.99 -0.76 4.24
CA ARG A 67 -32.78 -1.47 4.65
C ARG A 67 -31.71 -1.19 3.62
N ARG A 68 -30.86 -0.20 3.86
CA ARG A 68 -29.55 -0.14 3.25
C ARG A 68 -28.83 -1.41 3.67
N SER A 69 -28.62 -2.30 2.71
CA SER A 69 -27.81 -3.48 2.88
C SER A 69 -26.36 -3.00 3.07
N ALA A 70 -26.05 -2.58 4.29
CA ALA A 70 -24.69 -2.32 4.70
C ALA A 70 -24.02 -3.70 4.83
N LEU A 71 -23.04 -3.97 4.00
CA LEU A 71 -22.12 -5.10 4.21
C LEU A 71 -21.60 -5.01 5.64
N PRO A 72 -21.54 -6.12 6.38
CA PRO A 72 -21.09 -6.08 7.76
C PRO A 72 -19.67 -5.52 7.83
N PRO A 73 -19.38 -4.51 8.67
CA PRO A 73 -18.10 -3.82 8.75
C PRO A 73 -16.91 -4.76 9.00
N ALA A 74 -17.13 -5.88 9.66
CA ALA A 74 -16.10 -6.87 9.98
C ALA A 74 -15.39 -7.48 8.75
N ARG A 75 -16.03 -7.54 7.58
CA ARG A 75 -15.42 -8.12 6.38
C ARG A 75 -14.47 -7.15 5.66
N LEU A 76 -14.75 -5.86 5.71
CA LEU A 76 -13.89 -4.82 5.14
C LEU A 76 -12.64 -4.63 6.01
N GLU A 77 -12.80 -4.58 7.34
CA GLU A 77 -11.68 -4.45 8.28
C GLU A 77 -10.74 -5.66 8.24
N ALA A 78 -11.26 -6.88 8.10
CA ALA A 78 -10.43 -8.08 7.99
C ALA A 78 -9.61 -8.10 6.68
N THR A 79 -10.16 -7.58 5.58
CA THR A 79 -9.47 -7.54 4.29
C THR A 79 -8.38 -6.47 4.31
N GLU A 80 -8.65 -5.27 4.81
CA GLU A 80 -7.64 -4.21 4.92
C GLU A 80 -6.53 -4.57 5.91
N LYS A 81 -6.89 -5.16 7.04
CA LYS A 81 -5.94 -5.63 8.06
C LYS A 81 -5.01 -6.71 7.53
N GLY A 82 -5.54 -7.67 6.77
CA GLY A 82 -4.75 -8.75 6.16
C GLY A 82 -3.71 -8.26 5.15
N PHE A 83 -3.97 -7.15 4.45
CA PHE A 83 -3.00 -6.53 3.53
C PHE A 83 -1.97 -5.64 4.25
N ALA A 84 -2.35 -5.00 5.34
CA ALA A 84 -1.45 -4.12 6.09
C ALA A 84 -0.45 -4.87 6.99
N GLU A 85 -0.77 -6.07 7.44
CA GLU A 85 0.09 -6.84 8.36
C GLU A 85 1.53 -7.06 7.84
N PRO A 86 1.76 -7.52 6.58
CA PRO A 86 3.12 -7.65 6.07
C PRO A 86 3.86 -6.30 6.01
N ALA A 87 3.15 -5.20 5.69
CA ALA A 87 3.74 -3.87 5.62
C ALA A 87 4.17 -3.37 7.01
N LEU A 88 3.32 -3.53 8.02
CA LEU A 88 3.62 -3.16 9.41
C LEU A 88 4.77 -3.99 9.96
N HIS A 89 4.76 -5.29 9.68
CA HIS A 89 5.83 -6.19 10.13
C HIS A 89 7.16 -5.85 9.47
N ALA A 90 7.18 -5.58 8.16
CA ALA A 90 8.37 -5.14 7.45
C ALA A 90 8.92 -3.83 8.04
N PHE A 91 8.05 -2.87 8.33
CA PHE A 91 8.44 -1.60 8.91
C PHE A 91 9.09 -1.75 10.30
N SER A 92 8.61 -2.69 11.12
CA SER A 92 9.17 -2.96 12.46
C SER A 92 10.59 -3.54 12.43
N LEU A 93 11.06 -4.02 11.27
CA LEU A 93 12.40 -4.60 11.09
C LEU A 93 13.43 -3.59 10.54
N VAL A 94 13.02 -2.33 10.32
CA VAL A 94 13.92 -1.27 9.85
C VAL A 94 15.07 -1.08 10.88
N GLY A 95 16.29 -0.96 10.36
CA GLY A 95 17.51 -0.86 11.16
C GLY A 95 18.27 -2.17 11.38
N ILE A 96 17.65 -3.33 11.13
CA ILE A 96 18.34 -4.62 11.23
C ILE A 96 19.42 -4.73 10.15
N PRO A 97 20.65 -5.19 10.48
CA PRO A 97 21.74 -5.29 9.53
C PRO A 97 21.43 -6.20 8.34
N TYR A 98 21.94 -5.80 7.18
CA TYR A 98 21.99 -6.70 6.02
C TYR A 98 23.01 -7.83 6.28
N ARG A 99 22.64 -9.03 5.91
CA ARG A 99 23.53 -10.20 5.88
C ARG A 99 23.17 -11.06 4.67
N TRP A 100 24.16 -11.38 3.85
CA TRP A 100 23.97 -12.31 2.76
C TRP A 100 23.48 -13.66 3.28
N GLY A 101 22.38 -14.18 2.72
CA GLY A 101 21.75 -15.41 3.19
C GLY A 101 20.97 -15.27 4.50
N GLY A 102 20.99 -14.10 5.14
CA GLY A 102 20.28 -13.82 6.38
C GLY A 102 18.76 -13.88 6.23
N ASN A 103 18.07 -14.39 7.26
CA ASN A 103 16.62 -14.61 7.25
C ASN A 103 15.97 -14.51 8.65
N THR A 104 16.67 -13.93 9.62
CA THR A 104 16.18 -13.74 10.99
C THR A 104 16.60 -12.37 11.54
N PRO A 105 15.84 -11.78 12.49
CA PRO A 105 16.24 -10.53 13.12
C PRO A 105 17.62 -10.57 13.79
N ALA A 106 17.96 -11.67 14.45
CA ALA A 106 19.24 -11.81 15.14
C ALA A 106 20.40 -12.04 14.16
N GLY A 107 20.18 -12.74 13.05
CA GLY A 107 21.20 -13.07 12.06
C GLY A 107 21.30 -12.04 10.93
N GLY A 108 20.44 -11.03 10.89
CA GLY A 108 20.32 -10.10 9.76
C GLY A 108 19.49 -10.65 8.61
N PHE A 109 19.30 -9.83 7.59
CA PHE A 109 18.50 -10.15 6.41
C PHE A 109 19.22 -9.82 5.11
N ASP A 110 19.05 -10.68 4.08
CA ASP A 110 19.11 -10.22 2.71
C ASP A 110 17.71 -9.88 2.18
N CYS A 111 17.60 -9.38 0.95
CA CYS A 111 16.33 -8.90 0.39
C CYS A 111 15.23 -9.96 0.41
N SER A 112 15.52 -11.17 -0.06
CA SER A 112 14.58 -12.28 -0.12
C SER A 112 14.33 -12.92 1.25
N GLY A 113 15.32 -12.95 2.14
CA GLY A 113 15.18 -13.44 3.51
C GLY A 113 14.24 -12.58 4.35
N LEU A 114 14.34 -11.26 4.19
CA LEU A 114 13.39 -10.31 4.79
C LEU A 114 11.95 -10.64 4.36
N VAL A 115 11.73 -10.79 3.05
CA VAL A 115 10.40 -11.08 2.51
C VAL A 115 9.87 -12.43 3.01
N VAL A 116 10.67 -13.50 2.97
CA VAL A 116 10.27 -14.82 3.51
C VAL A 116 9.88 -14.72 4.98
N TYR A 117 10.69 -14.05 5.77
CA TYR A 117 10.44 -13.88 7.20
C TYR A 117 9.14 -13.13 7.47
N VAL A 118 8.95 -11.99 6.83
CA VAL A 118 7.77 -11.14 7.00
C VAL A 118 6.51 -11.89 6.56
N MET A 119 6.51 -12.48 5.36
CA MET A 119 5.33 -13.16 4.84
C MET A 119 4.94 -14.37 5.70
N ARG A 120 5.92 -15.15 6.16
CA ARG A 120 5.65 -16.26 7.07
C ARG A 120 5.03 -15.80 8.38
N ARG A 121 5.51 -14.69 8.95
CA ARG A 121 5.00 -14.16 10.23
C ARG A 121 3.63 -13.51 10.10
N ALA A 122 3.41 -12.75 9.04
CA ALA A 122 2.19 -12.00 8.85
C ALA A 122 1.04 -12.84 8.24
N THR A 123 1.36 -13.82 7.39
CA THR A 123 0.35 -14.58 6.64
C THR A 123 0.40 -16.07 6.84
N GLY A 124 1.39 -16.60 7.57
CA GLY A 124 1.64 -18.03 7.70
C GLY A 124 2.26 -18.69 6.46
N LYS A 125 2.46 -17.95 5.35
CA LYS A 125 2.94 -18.50 4.09
C LYS A 125 4.45 -18.51 4.00
N THR A 126 5.00 -19.60 3.52
CA THR A 126 6.42 -19.74 3.20
C THR A 126 6.63 -19.51 1.71
N LEU A 127 7.40 -18.49 1.37
CA LEU A 127 7.78 -18.17 -0.01
C LEU A 127 9.09 -18.87 -0.41
N PRO A 128 9.31 -19.08 -1.72
CA PRO A 128 10.61 -19.50 -2.23
C PRO A 128 11.72 -18.55 -1.80
N ARG A 129 12.97 -19.07 -1.67
CA ARG A 129 14.10 -18.29 -1.16
C ARG A 129 14.72 -17.35 -2.19
N THR A 130 14.54 -17.59 -3.49
CA THR A 130 15.10 -16.75 -4.56
C THR A 130 14.07 -15.77 -5.11
N VAL A 131 14.54 -14.58 -5.50
CA VAL A 131 13.69 -13.48 -5.98
C VAL A 131 12.91 -13.89 -7.23
N GLU A 132 13.56 -14.60 -8.18
CA GLU A 132 12.89 -15.06 -9.41
C GLU A 132 11.74 -16.03 -9.11
N LYS A 133 11.95 -16.96 -8.17
CA LYS A 133 10.88 -17.89 -7.77
C LYS A 133 9.78 -17.20 -6.98
N MET A 134 10.09 -16.14 -6.23
CA MET A 134 9.07 -15.32 -5.57
C MET A 134 8.16 -14.61 -6.56
N TRP A 135 8.73 -14.16 -7.70
CA TRP A 135 7.95 -13.56 -8.77
C TRP A 135 6.82 -14.49 -9.25
N SER A 136 7.09 -15.78 -9.34
CA SER A 136 6.11 -16.79 -9.77
C SER A 136 5.14 -17.23 -8.65
N ALA A 137 5.36 -16.83 -7.41
CA ALA A 137 4.60 -17.32 -6.25
C ALA A 137 3.29 -16.57 -5.97
N GLY A 138 3.04 -15.44 -6.63
CA GLY A 138 1.85 -14.61 -6.44
C GLY A 138 1.21 -14.17 -7.74
N ARG A 139 0.05 -13.50 -7.64
CA ARG A 139 -0.56 -12.87 -8.81
C ARG A 139 0.07 -11.52 -9.11
N GLU A 140 0.12 -11.17 -10.38
CA GLU A 140 0.54 -9.84 -10.82
C GLU A 140 -0.45 -8.76 -10.38
N VAL A 141 0.08 -7.60 -10.00
CA VAL A 141 -0.69 -6.45 -9.56
C VAL A 141 -0.30 -5.26 -10.44
N PRO A 142 -1.24 -4.62 -11.13
CA PRO A 142 -0.99 -3.34 -11.79
C PRO A 142 -0.46 -2.30 -10.79
N ALA A 143 0.40 -1.40 -11.26
CA ALA A 143 1.05 -0.44 -10.36
C ALA A 143 0.04 0.47 -9.63
N GLU A 144 -1.09 0.77 -10.26
CA GLU A 144 -2.20 1.55 -9.72
C GLU A 144 -3.00 0.81 -8.63
N ASP A 145 -3.03 -0.53 -8.70
CA ASP A 145 -3.82 -1.39 -7.79
C ASP A 145 -3.00 -1.94 -6.62
N ARG A 146 -1.75 -1.48 -6.47
CA ARG A 146 -0.88 -1.95 -5.40
C ARG A 146 -1.38 -1.54 -4.02
N LEU A 147 -1.35 -2.47 -3.08
CA LEU A 147 -1.74 -2.28 -1.70
C LEU A 147 -0.55 -2.53 -0.75
N PRO A 148 -0.54 -1.91 0.44
CA PRO A 148 0.46 -2.24 1.46
C PRO A 148 0.52 -3.74 1.71
N GLY A 149 1.74 -4.32 1.69
CA GLY A 149 1.97 -5.77 1.79
C GLY A 149 2.26 -6.46 0.45
N ASP A 150 2.01 -5.80 -0.68
CA ASP A 150 2.44 -6.33 -1.97
C ASP A 150 3.98 -6.34 -2.08
N LEU A 151 4.52 -7.30 -2.82
CA LEU A 151 5.94 -7.35 -3.13
C LEU A 151 6.23 -6.45 -4.33
N VAL A 152 7.30 -5.69 -4.27
CA VAL A 152 7.83 -4.92 -5.39
C VAL A 152 9.16 -5.51 -5.82
N PHE A 153 9.33 -5.69 -7.13
CA PHE A 153 10.51 -6.30 -7.73
C PHE A 153 11.29 -5.28 -8.55
N PHE A 154 12.61 -5.49 -8.62
CA PHE A 154 13.51 -4.56 -9.29
C PHE A 154 14.59 -5.28 -10.08
N ASN A 155 15.07 -4.61 -11.14
CA ASN A 155 16.29 -4.94 -11.85
C ASN A 155 17.44 -4.05 -11.33
N THR A 156 18.28 -4.59 -10.47
CA THR A 156 19.42 -3.88 -9.88
C THR A 156 20.78 -4.34 -10.43
N THR A 157 20.82 -5.48 -11.14
CA THR A 157 22.08 -6.11 -11.62
C THR A 157 22.06 -6.40 -13.12
N GLY A 158 21.10 -5.85 -13.88
CA GLY A 158 20.88 -6.19 -15.28
C GLY A 158 20.00 -7.43 -15.49
N LYS A 159 19.66 -8.16 -14.43
CA LYS A 159 18.70 -9.27 -14.45
C LYS A 159 17.36 -8.82 -13.89
N GLU A 160 16.28 -9.15 -14.59
CA GLU A 160 14.94 -8.99 -14.06
C GLU A 160 14.82 -9.74 -12.73
N TYR A 161 14.02 -9.18 -11.82
CA TYR A 161 13.78 -9.80 -10.50
C TYR A 161 15.05 -10.10 -9.70
N SER A 162 16.07 -9.23 -9.80
CA SER A 162 17.30 -9.37 -9.02
C SER A 162 17.20 -8.84 -7.60
N HIS A 163 16.16 -8.06 -7.29
CA HIS A 163 15.93 -7.50 -5.98
C HIS A 163 14.42 -7.42 -5.66
N VAL A 164 14.08 -7.45 -4.37
CA VAL A 164 12.69 -7.45 -3.89
C VAL A 164 12.56 -6.63 -2.61
N GLY A 165 11.41 -5.97 -2.46
CA GLY A 165 10.99 -5.28 -1.26
C GLY A 165 9.49 -5.47 -0.99
N ILE A 166 9.01 -4.92 0.11
CA ILE A 166 7.61 -4.95 0.55
C ILE A 166 7.07 -3.53 0.47
N TYR A 167 6.05 -3.33 -0.34
CA TYR A 167 5.37 -2.05 -0.47
C TYR A 167 4.58 -1.74 0.82
N ILE A 168 4.70 -0.51 1.33
CA ILE A 168 4.06 -0.09 2.58
C ILE A 168 3.07 1.08 2.41
N GLY A 169 2.73 1.43 1.16
CA GLY A 169 1.89 2.59 0.86
C GLY A 169 2.69 3.86 0.55
N GLN A 170 2.01 4.90 0.07
CA GLN A 170 2.58 6.23 -0.19
C GLN A 170 3.85 6.24 -1.06
N ASN A 171 3.90 5.38 -2.08
CA ASN A 171 5.09 5.18 -2.92
C ASN A 171 6.37 4.81 -2.16
N ARG A 172 6.24 4.11 -1.02
CA ARG A 172 7.37 3.69 -0.18
C ARG A 172 7.41 2.17 -0.03
N PHE A 173 8.60 1.64 0.15
CA PHE A 173 8.82 0.21 0.37
C PHE A 173 9.95 -0.03 1.37
N VAL A 174 9.91 -1.18 2.01
CA VAL A 174 10.95 -1.66 2.94
C VAL A 174 11.72 -2.78 2.27
N HIS A 175 13.04 -2.75 2.36
CA HIS A 175 13.92 -3.78 1.82
C HIS A 175 15.24 -3.89 2.60
N ALA A 176 15.97 -4.97 2.37
CA ALA A 176 17.36 -5.13 2.80
C ALA A 176 18.28 -4.93 1.57
N PRO A 177 19.00 -3.79 1.46
CA PRO A 177 19.59 -3.35 0.18
C PRO A 177 20.85 -4.12 -0.22
N THR A 178 21.88 -4.09 0.60
CA THR A 178 23.22 -4.62 0.29
C THR A 178 24.06 -4.75 1.54
N GLU A 179 25.19 -5.44 1.41
CA GLU A 179 26.15 -5.62 2.49
C GLU A 179 26.64 -4.28 3.06
N GLY A 180 26.83 -4.22 4.37
CA GLY A 180 27.17 -2.99 5.08
C GLY A 180 25.99 -2.06 5.36
N GLY A 181 24.81 -2.32 4.76
CA GLY A 181 23.59 -1.57 5.01
C GLY A 181 22.69 -2.22 6.05
N THR A 182 21.52 -1.61 6.25
CA THR A 182 20.46 -2.12 7.12
C THR A 182 19.14 -2.22 6.35
N VAL A 183 18.19 -2.99 6.86
CA VAL A 183 16.78 -2.91 6.42
C VAL A 183 16.34 -1.46 6.52
N ARG A 184 15.79 -0.93 5.44
CA ARG A 184 15.44 0.49 5.37
C ARG A 184 14.23 0.77 4.49
N LEU A 185 13.71 1.96 4.67
CA LEU A 185 12.60 2.51 3.92
C LEU A 185 13.14 3.35 2.76
N GLU A 186 12.60 3.13 1.56
CA GLU A 186 12.98 3.84 0.34
C GLU A 186 11.74 4.28 -0.45
N SER A 187 11.95 5.21 -1.40
CA SER A 187 10.90 5.75 -2.24
C SER A 187 10.91 5.11 -3.63
N LEU A 188 9.74 4.64 -4.07
CA LEU A 188 9.55 4.10 -5.43
C LEU A 188 9.71 5.17 -6.53
N VAL A 189 9.52 6.44 -6.18
CA VAL A 189 9.62 7.57 -7.14
C VAL A 189 11.01 8.19 -7.17
N SER A 190 11.99 7.62 -6.46
CA SER A 190 13.38 8.09 -6.53
C SER A 190 13.98 7.85 -7.91
N SER A 191 14.98 8.66 -8.28
CA SER A 191 15.71 8.52 -9.54
C SER A 191 16.45 7.17 -9.66
N TYR A 192 16.77 6.54 -8.55
CA TYR A 192 17.41 5.22 -8.54
C TYR A 192 16.40 4.08 -8.67
N TRP A 193 15.37 4.05 -7.82
CA TRP A 193 14.43 2.91 -7.76
C TRP A 193 13.37 2.95 -8.84
N GLY A 194 12.81 4.12 -9.17
CA GLY A 194 11.72 4.25 -10.14
C GLY A 194 12.00 3.55 -11.47
N PRO A 195 13.12 3.85 -12.16
CA PRO A 195 13.44 3.22 -13.45
C PRO A 195 13.77 1.71 -13.38
N ARG A 196 13.97 1.18 -12.17
CA ARG A 196 14.35 -0.22 -11.94
C ARG A 196 13.19 -1.12 -11.53
N ILE A 197 11.99 -0.58 -11.34
CA ILE A 197 10.81 -1.38 -11.01
C ILE A 197 10.48 -2.30 -12.18
N THR A 198 10.37 -3.61 -11.90
CA THR A 198 9.98 -4.64 -12.88
C THR A 198 8.55 -5.12 -12.67
N GLY A 199 7.95 -4.88 -11.51
CA GLY A 199 6.54 -5.16 -11.27
C GLY A 199 6.19 -5.39 -9.80
N PHE A 200 4.92 -5.70 -9.57
CA PHE A 200 4.37 -5.97 -8.25
C PHE A 200 3.69 -7.34 -8.22
N ARG A 201 3.76 -8.02 -7.08
CA ARG A 201 3.09 -9.29 -6.84
C ARG A 201 2.34 -9.28 -5.51
N ARG A 202 1.13 -9.76 -5.52
CA ARG A 202 0.34 -10.00 -4.32
C ARG A 202 0.37 -11.47 -3.95
N ILE A 203 0.83 -11.74 -2.74
CA ILE A 203 0.81 -13.09 -2.18
C ILE A 203 -0.57 -13.30 -1.57
N HIS A 204 -1.36 -14.14 -2.17
CA HIS A 204 -2.71 -14.43 -1.67
C HIS A 204 -2.67 -15.02 -0.26
N GLY A 205 -3.61 -14.52 0.58
CA GLY A 205 -3.95 -15.06 1.87
C GLY A 205 -4.70 -16.37 1.74
#